data_cd218b178ff14d00ccd760beca712a09
#
_entry.id   cd218b178ff14d00ccd760beca712a09
#
_cell.length_a   1.000
_cell.length_b   1.000
_cell.length_c   1.000
_cell.angle_alpha   90.00
_cell.angle_beta   90.00
_cell.angle_gamma   90.00
#
_symmetry.space_group_name_H-M   'P 1'
#
loop_
_entity.id
_entity.type
_entity.pdbx_description
1 polymer ?
#
loop_
_entity_poly.entity_id
_entity_poly.type
_entity_poly.pdbx_seq_one_letter_code
_entity_poly.pdbx_strand_id
1 'polypeptide(L)'
;MFQKNSSDGYSSVLPGIELKTLVYGEKTLMTEFLLEKGRQLPKHSHPHEQTGYLVKGHIRLTIGAEMFDVMPGDSWCIPGDLEHSAEIVEDSVAIEVFSPVRADYLPE
;
A
#
# COMPACT_ATOMS: atom_id res chain seq x y z
N MET A 1 0.92 -10.88 -16.91
CA MET A 1 1.86 -11.95 -16.63
C MET A 1 3.20 -11.41 -16.16
N PHE A 2 4.00 -10.87 -17.01
CA PHE A 2 5.28 -10.27 -16.61
C PHE A 2 5.22 -8.76 -16.80
N GLN A 3 5.75 -7.99 -15.84
CA GLN A 3 5.82 -6.53 -15.92
C GLN A 3 7.26 -6.10 -15.70
N LYS A 4 7.86 -5.50 -16.73
CA LYS A 4 9.22 -4.97 -16.65
C LYS A 4 9.27 -3.77 -15.70
N ASN A 5 10.33 -3.65 -14.93
CA ASN A 5 10.54 -2.47 -14.09
C ASN A 5 10.56 -1.19 -14.93
N SER A 6 9.89 -0.16 -14.44
CA SER A 6 9.75 1.12 -15.14
C SER A 6 9.53 2.23 -14.12
N SER A 7 9.97 3.44 -14.44
CA SER A 7 9.66 4.63 -13.66
C SER A 7 8.31 5.25 -14.02
N ASP A 8 7.59 4.66 -14.97
CA ASP A 8 6.28 5.14 -15.43
C ASP A 8 5.15 4.46 -14.67
N GLY A 9 3.94 5.01 -14.79
CA GLY A 9 2.71 4.38 -14.31
C GLY A 9 2.28 4.75 -12.91
N TYR A 10 2.95 5.70 -12.26
CA TYR A 10 2.53 6.20 -10.95
C TYR A 10 1.40 7.21 -11.09
N SER A 11 0.44 7.13 -10.19
CA SER A 11 -0.63 8.12 -10.06
C SER A 11 -0.73 8.60 -8.62
N SER A 12 -1.15 9.85 -8.43
CA SER A 12 -1.34 10.43 -7.11
C SER A 12 -2.65 9.95 -6.51
N VAL A 13 -2.58 9.33 -5.32
CA VAL A 13 -3.77 8.96 -4.54
C VAL A 13 -4.18 10.12 -3.65
N LEU A 14 -3.19 10.71 -2.99
CA LEU A 14 -3.28 11.90 -2.14
C LEU A 14 -1.97 12.67 -2.31
N PRO A 15 -1.90 13.95 -1.90
CA PRO A 15 -0.61 14.66 -1.95
C PRO A 15 0.49 13.88 -1.23
N GLY A 16 1.60 13.62 -1.93
CA GLY A 16 2.74 12.89 -1.39
C GLY A 16 2.56 11.37 -1.32
N ILE A 17 1.45 10.83 -1.78
CA ILE A 17 1.17 9.39 -1.82
C ILE A 17 0.94 8.98 -3.26
N GLU A 18 1.88 8.25 -3.83
CA GLU A 18 1.79 7.76 -5.19
C GLU A 18 1.64 6.24 -5.21
N LEU A 19 0.96 5.75 -6.20
CA LEU A 19 0.62 4.34 -6.38
C LEU A 19 0.88 3.92 -7.81
N LYS A 20 1.48 2.75 -7.95
CA LYS A 20 1.61 2.07 -9.24
C LYS A 20 1.10 0.65 -9.11
N THR A 21 0.20 0.24 -10.01
CA THR A 21 -0.16 -1.17 -10.13
C THR A 21 0.95 -1.88 -10.90
N LEU A 22 1.56 -2.87 -10.25
CA LEU A 22 2.68 -3.61 -10.84
C LEU A 22 2.17 -4.72 -11.75
N VAL A 23 1.45 -5.66 -11.16
CA VAL A 23 0.93 -6.82 -11.88
C VAL A 23 -0.34 -7.27 -11.17
N TYR A 24 -1.24 -7.88 -11.92
CA TYR A 24 -2.49 -8.42 -11.36
C TYR A 24 -2.92 -9.64 -12.14
N GLY A 25 -3.71 -10.46 -11.50
CA GLY A 25 -4.31 -11.64 -12.06
C GLY A 25 -5.80 -11.68 -11.76
N GLU A 26 -6.33 -12.89 -11.72
CA GLU A 26 -7.74 -13.11 -11.46
C GLU A 26 -8.12 -12.82 -9.99
N LYS A 27 -7.21 -13.15 -9.07
CA LYS A 27 -7.51 -13.11 -7.63
C LYS A 27 -6.75 -12.06 -6.85
N THR A 28 -5.59 -11.63 -7.34
CA THR A 28 -4.72 -10.69 -6.62
C THR A 28 -4.26 -9.56 -7.51
N LEU A 29 -3.97 -8.43 -6.87
CA LEU A 29 -3.40 -7.25 -7.53
C LEU A 29 -2.26 -6.74 -6.66
N MET A 30 -1.08 -6.59 -7.27
CA MET A 30 0.12 -6.14 -6.59
C MET A 30 0.43 -4.68 -6.95
N THR A 31 0.70 -3.88 -5.92
CA THR A 31 0.96 -2.45 -6.06
C THR A 31 2.27 -2.07 -5.39
N GLU A 32 2.83 -0.94 -5.81
CA GLU A 32 3.92 -0.26 -5.14
C GLU A 32 3.46 1.13 -4.73
N PHE A 33 3.65 1.47 -3.46
CA PHE A 33 3.36 2.79 -2.93
C PHE A 33 4.65 3.55 -2.68
N LEU A 34 4.70 4.80 -3.14
CA LEU A 34 5.75 5.76 -2.81
C LEU A 34 5.15 6.76 -1.82
N LEU A 35 5.70 6.80 -0.62
CA LEU A 35 5.14 7.51 0.52
C LEU A 35 6.10 8.59 0.99
N GLU A 36 5.66 9.85 0.92
CA GLU A 36 6.47 11.00 1.29
C GLU A 36 6.42 11.24 2.80
N LYS A 37 7.58 11.48 3.40
CA LYS A 37 7.71 11.84 4.83
C LYS A 37 6.76 12.96 5.21
N GLY A 38 6.11 12.82 6.36
CA GLY A 38 5.20 13.81 6.91
C GLY A 38 3.77 13.69 6.41
N ARG A 39 3.50 12.83 5.45
CA ARG A 39 2.15 12.59 4.96
C ARG A 39 1.44 11.56 5.82
N GLN A 40 0.13 11.51 5.67
CA GLN A 40 -0.72 10.56 6.36
C GLN A 40 -1.68 9.90 5.39
N LEU A 41 -1.89 8.60 5.57
CA LEU A 41 -3.01 7.88 4.99
C LEU A 41 -4.11 7.91 6.04
N PRO A 42 -5.21 8.66 5.79
CA PRO A 42 -6.28 8.77 6.79
C PRO A 42 -6.97 7.44 7.01
N LYS A 43 -7.64 7.33 8.16
CA LYS A 43 -8.38 6.13 8.54
C LYS A 43 -9.40 5.79 7.46
N HIS A 44 -9.35 4.56 6.98
CA HIS A 44 -10.27 4.05 5.96
C HIS A 44 -10.41 2.53 6.08
N SER A 45 -11.36 1.98 5.35
CA SER A 45 -11.54 0.53 5.23
C SER A 45 -12.02 0.19 3.82
N HIS A 46 -11.85 -1.05 3.45
CA HIS A 46 -12.31 -1.59 2.17
C HIS A 46 -12.52 -3.10 2.31
N PRO A 47 -13.35 -3.73 1.47
CA PRO A 47 -13.64 -5.16 1.60
C PRO A 47 -12.46 -6.07 1.27
N HIS A 48 -11.46 -5.56 0.57
CA HIS A 48 -10.29 -6.33 0.15
C HIS A 48 -9.38 -6.67 1.32
N GLU A 49 -8.89 -7.90 1.38
CA GLU A 49 -7.76 -8.26 2.23
C GLU A 49 -6.49 -7.64 1.63
N GLN A 50 -5.62 -7.15 2.48
CA GLN A 50 -4.41 -6.45 2.06
C GLN A 50 -3.22 -7.00 2.82
N THR A 51 -2.20 -7.47 2.08
CA THR A 51 -0.91 -7.83 2.68
C THR A 51 0.15 -6.87 2.16
N GLY A 52 1.08 -6.51 3.04
CA GLY A 52 2.09 -5.53 2.70
C GLY A 52 3.48 -5.89 3.21
N TYR A 53 4.45 -5.22 2.61
CA TYR A 53 5.87 -5.38 2.93
C TYR A 53 6.55 -4.02 2.77
N LEU A 54 7.30 -3.58 3.78
CA LEU A 54 8.04 -2.33 3.70
C LEU A 54 9.42 -2.58 3.07
N VAL A 55 9.66 -1.97 1.91
CA VAL A 55 10.93 -2.10 1.19
C VAL A 55 11.98 -1.17 1.79
N LYS A 56 11.59 0.06 2.09
CA LYS A 56 12.46 1.04 2.75
C LYS A 56 11.62 2.09 3.48
N GLY A 57 12.25 2.79 4.41
CA GLY A 57 11.64 3.89 5.13
C GLY A 57 11.18 3.50 6.52
N HIS A 58 10.17 4.22 7.02
CA HIS A 58 9.58 4.01 8.34
C HIS A 58 8.16 4.55 8.32
N ILE A 59 7.20 3.73 8.65
CA ILE A 59 5.80 4.14 8.78
C ILE A 59 5.26 3.67 10.13
N ARG A 60 4.25 4.40 10.63
CA ARG A 60 3.45 3.97 11.78
C ARG A 60 2.11 3.54 11.24
N LEU A 61 1.86 2.24 11.28
CA LEU A 61 0.65 1.64 10.74
C LEU A 61 -0.30 1.31 11.89
N THR A 62 -1.52 1.82 11.82
CA THR A 62 -2.57 1.50 12.78
C THR A 62 -3.56 0.57 12.08
N ILE A 63 -3.75 -0.62 12.65
CA ILE A 63 -4.69 -1.62 12.18
C ILE A 63 -5.70 -1.87 13.29
N GLY A 64 -6.96 -1.49 13.07
CA GLY A 64 -7.95 -1.49 14.14
C GLY A 64 -7.52 -0.55 15.26
N ALA A 65 -7.33 -1.09 16.46
CA ALA A 65 -6.91 -0.33 17.64
C ALA A 65 -5.40 -0.41 17.92
N GLU A 66 -4.64 -1.18 17.13
CA GLU A 66 -3.21 -1.40 17.39
C GLU A 66 -2.32 -0.60 16.43
N MET A 67 -1.30 0.03 16.99
CA MET A 67 -0.31 0.78 16.23
C MET A 67 1.00 0.01 16.20
N PHE A 68 1.62 -0.03 15.02
CA PHE A 68 2.90 -0.69 14.79
C PHE A 68 3.89 0.27 14.16
N ASP A 69 5.12 0.29 14.69
CA ASP A 69 6.24 0.92 14.00
C ASP A 69 6.80 -0.09 13.00
N VAL A 70 6.68 0.25 11.73
CA VAL A 70 7.06 -0.65 10.63
C VAL A 70 8.37 -0.20 10.04
N MET A 71 9.33 -1.13 10.03
CA MET A 71 10.69 -0.91 9.52
C MET A 71 10.92 -1.77 8.27
N PRO A 72 11.96 -1.46 7.47
CA PRO A 72 12.24 -2.26 6.28
C PRO A 72 12.35 -3.75 6.58
N GLY A 73 11.65 -4.56 5.79
CA GLY A 73 11.58 -6.01 5.98
C GLY A 73 10.38 -6.47 6.79
N ASP A 74 9.69 -5.57 7.46
CA ASP A 74 8.46 -5.91 8.18
C ASP A 74 7.30 -6.09 7.22
N SER A 75 6.34 -6.92 7.62
CA SER A 75 5.17 -7.22 6.81
C SER A 75 3.90 -7.22 7.66
N TRP A 76 2.78 -7.06 7.01
CA TRP A 76 1.47 -6.97 7.69
C TRP A 76 0.38 -7.59 6.84
N CYS A 77 -0.73 -7.93 7.52
CA CYS A 77 -1.96 -8.35 6.88
C CYS A 77 -3.12 -7.58 7.50
N ILE A 78 -3.90 -6.92 6.67
CA ILE A 78 -5.09 -6.19 7.09
C ILE A 78 -6.31 -6.95 6.58
N PRO A 79 -7.11 -7.53 7.49
CA PRO A 79 -8.36 -8.20 7.10
C PRO A 79 -9.32 -7.25 6.39
N GLY A 80 -10.16 -7.80 5.54
CA GLY A 80 -11.21 -7.02 4.88
C GLY A 80 -12.08 -6.29 5.89
N ASP A 81 -12.48 -5.07 5.55
CA ASP A 81 -13.36 -4.18 6.32
C ASP A 81 -12.80 -3.66 7.64
N LEU A 82 -11.58 -4.04 8.01
CA LEU A 82 -10.95 -3.51 9.22
C LEU A 82 -10.35 -2.14 8.93
N GLU A 83 -10.69 -1.16 9.76
CA GLU A 83 -10.17 0.21 9.62
C GLU A 83 -8.66 0.25 9.85
N HIS A 84 -7.99 1.03 9.03
CA HIS A 84 -6.54 1.21 9.14
C HIS A 84 -6.11 2.59 8.64
N SER A 85 -4.95 3.02 9.11
CA SER A 85 -4.35 4.31 8.78
C SER A 85 -2.84 4.21 8.88
N ALA A 86 -2.13 5.19 8.34
CA ALA A 86 -0.68 5.23 8.44
C ALA A 86 -0.16 6.65 8.54
N GLU A 87 0.92 6.82 9.31
CA GLU A 87 1.72 8.03 9.36
C GLU A 87 3.07 7.72 8.73
N ILE A 88 3.50 8.56 7.79
CA ILE A 88 4.76 8.35 7.07
C ILE A 88 5.86 9.11 7.81
N VAL A 89 6.70 8.37 8.54
CA VAL A 89 7.76 8.96 9.38
C VAL A 89 8.98 9.34 8.54
N GLU A 90 9.33 8.51 7.56
CA GLU A 90 10.40 8.75 6.58
C GLU A 90 9.88 8.43 5.20
N ASP A 91 10.54 8.94 4.15
CA ASP A 91 10.21 8.57 2.78
C ASP A 91 10.27 7.05 2.67
N SER A 92 9.19 6.45 2.20
CA SER A 92 9.00 5.01 2.26
C SER A 92 8.53 4.43 0.93
N VAL A 93 8.85 3.15 0.74
CA VAL A 93 8.35 2.35 -0.37
C VAL A 93 7.73 1.09 0.22
N ALA A 94 6.47 0.84 -0.10
CA ALA A 94 5.74 -0.33 0.35
C ALA A 94 5.18 -1.10 -0.84
N ILE A 95 5.26 -2.42 -0.78
CA ILE A 95 4.59 -3.31 -1.73
C ILE A 95 3.34 -3.82 -1.05
N GLU A 96 2.20 -3.73 -1.73
CA GLU A 96 0.93 -4.18 -1.16
C GLU A 96 0.15 -5.01 -2.17
N VAL A 97 -0.41 -6.12 -1.68
CA VAL A 97 -1.18 -7.07 -2.48
C VAL A 97 -2.62 -7.08 -1.95
N PHE A 98 -3.56 -6.90 -2.87
CA PHE A 98 -4.99 -6.89 -2.56
C PHE A 98 -5.67 -8.13 -3.13
N SER A 99 -6.59 -8.70 -2.36
CA SER A 99 -7.45 -9.80 -2.80
C SER A 99 -8.87 -9.61 -2.22
N PRO A 100 -9.92 -9.68 -3.04
CA PRO A 100 -9.90 -9.79 -4.50
C PRO A 100 -9.26 -8.58 -5.17
N VAL A 101 -9.12 -8.62 -6.48
CA VAL A 101 -8.54 -7.53 -7.26
C VAL A 101 -9.29 -6.22 -7.00
N ARG A 102 -8.56 -5.16 -6.67
CA ARG A 102 -9.14 -3.82 -6.51
C ARG A 102 -9.36 -3.19 -7.87
N ALA A 103 -10.62 -3.14 -8.29
CA ALA A 103 -10.98 -2.61 -9.61
C ALA A 103 -10.56 -1.15 -9.79
N ASP A 104 -10.56 -0.35 -8.71
CA ASP A 104 -10.14 1.05 -8.73
C ASP A 104 -8.64 1.24 -8.98
N TYR A 105 -7.85 0.18 -8.83
CA TYR A 105 -6.40 0.20 -9.09
C TYR A 105 -6.02 -0.45 -10.42
N LEU A 106 -6.97 -0.97 -11.15
CA LEU A 106 -6.68 -1.52 -12.48
C LEU A 106 -6.33 -0.41 -13.46
N PRO A 107 -5.35 -0.64 -14.35
CA PRO A 107 -5.04 0.31 -15.42
C PRO A 107 -6.24 0.47 -16.33
N GLU A 108 -6.45 1.67 -16.84
CA GLU A 108 -7.50 1.97 -17.83
C GLU A 108 -7.11 1.53 -19.22
#